data_2feaead3c0604451a00213fac0444cee
#
_entry.id   2feaead3c0604451a00213fac0444cee
#
_cell.length_a   1.000
_cell.length_b   1.000
_cell.length_c   1.000
_cell.angle_alpha   90.00
_cell.angle_beta   90.00
_cell.angle_gamma   90.00
#
_symmetry.space_group_name_H-M   'P 1'
#
loop_
_entity.id
_entity.type
_entity.pdbx_description
1 polymer ?
#
loop_
_entity_poly.entity_id
_entity_poly.type
_entity_poly.pdbx_seq_one_letter_code
_entity_poly.pdbx_strand_id
1 'polypeptide(L)'
;VGAGGITIWERCALALPSVIITVAENQTKTDSDMAESGYLLFLGRSEAVSVDSLYHALEIAIQSPWFLISFARKTLPLVDCKGAKRIAQELMPLDISLRKATMDDCEAIYKWRNAEETRRHIFYPEQISLDKHCTWFMESLKNYYRQILIAELHGRPVGVLRYDIDGQLAVISIYNVPGIKGYGIGTQIINTGSKWLRRYFPDVHKIQAKVLPENVVSKKAFVNAGYVEHHITFEEVLLDEL
;
A
#
# COMPACT_ATOMS: atom_id res chain seq x y z
N VAL A 1 -13.70 -26.27 17.98
CA VAL A 1 -14.99 -26.62 17.39
C VAL A 1 -15.84 -25.37 17.32
N GLY A 2 -16.62 -25.20 16.24
CA GLY A 2 -17.52 -24.07 16.12
C GLY A 2 -18.51 -24.20 14.98
N ALA A 3 -19.39 -23.19 14.85
CA ALA A 3 -20.32 -23.09 13.75
C ALA A 3 -19.61 -22.50 12.49
N GLY A 4 -20.25 -22.68 11.34
CA GLY A 4 -19.90 -22.04 10.08
C GLY A 4 -20.15 -20.53 10.06
N GLY A 5 -20.16 -19.94 8.86
CA GLY A 5 -20.44 -18.52 8.65
C GLY A 5 -19.19 -17.61 8.76
N ILE A 6 -19.41 -16.33 9.11
CA ILE A 6 -18.33 -15.30 9.10
C ILE A 6 -17.15 -15.67 10.00
N THR A 7 -17.40 -16.34 11.12
CA THR A 7 -16.33 -16.73 12.06
C THR A 7 -15.32 -17.71 11.48
N ILE A 8 -15.60 -18.38 10.36
CA ILE A 8 -14.61 -19.19 9.65
C ILE A 8 -13.48 -18.29 9.15
N TRP A 9 -13.79 -17.15 8.56
CA TRP A 9 -12.79 -16.21 8.04
C TRP A 9 -11.94 -15.59 9.15
N GLU A 10 -12.54 -15.33 10.32
CA GLU A 10 -11.81 -14.85 11.51
C GLU A 10 -10.80 -15.90 12.01
N ARG A 11 -11.22 -17.18 12.03
CA ARG A 11 -10.30 -18.28 12.37
C ARG A 11 -9.22 -18.48 11.33
N CYS A 12 -9.53 -18.38 10.04
CA CYS A 12 -8.54 -18.43 8.97
C CYS A 12 -7.51 -17.29 9.11
N ALA A 13 -7.95 -16.07 9.43
CA ALA A 13 -7.08 -14.91 9.66
C ALA A 13 -6.07 -15.13 10.80
N LEU A 14 -6.45 -15.94 11.79
CA LEU A 14 -5.61 -16.33 12.93
C LEU A 14 -4.85 -17.66 12.70
N ALA A 15 -4.94 -18.24 11.49
CA ALA A 15 -4.41 -19.56 11.18
C ALA A 15 -4.87 -20.63 12.19
N LEU A 16 -6.10 -20.51 12.70
CA LEU A 16 -6.64 -21.38 13.75
C LEU A 16 -7.32 -22.61 13.12
N PRO A 17 -6.77 -23.84 13.30
CA PRO A 17 -7.40 -25.06 12.82
C PRO A 17 -8.81 -25.20 13.40
N SER A 18 -9.77 -25.59 12.56
CA SER A 18 -11.15 -25.57 12.96
C SER A 18 -11.88 -26.88 12.62
N VAL A 19 -12.70 -27.34 13.56
CA VAL A 19 -13.72 -28.35 13.35
C VAL A 19 -15.08 -27.65 13.29
N ILE A 20 -15.79 -27.79 12.18
CA ILE A 20 -17.01 -27.02 11.89
C ILE A 20 -18.23 -27.95 11.87
N ILE A 21 -19.30 -27.45 12.48
CA ILE A 21 -20.67 -28.04 12.45
C ILE A 21 -21.58 -26.96 11.88
N THR A 22 -22.27 -27.26 10.78
CA THR A 22 -23.23 -26.32 10.19
C THR A 22 -24.49 -26.24 11.03
N VAL A 23 -24.87 -25.03 11.41
CA VAL A 23 -26.11 -24.78 12.20
C VAL A 23 -27.21 -24.08 11.38
N ALA A 24 -26.89 -23.61 10.17
CA ALA A 24 -27.85 -22.95 9.29
C ALA A 24 -27.64 -23.39 7.83
N GLU A 25 -28.72 -23.60 7.10
CA GLU A 25 -28.69 -24.18 5.76
C GLU A 25 -27.84 -23.39 4.76
N ASN A 26 -27.88 -22.07 4.83
CA ASN A 26 -27.10 -21.17 3.96
C ASN A 26 -25.57 -21.26 4.18
N GLN A 27 -25.12 -21.95 5.24
CA GLN A 27 -23.69 -22.14 5.54
C GLN A 27 -23.17 -23.45 4.92
N THR A 28 -24.03 -24.44 4.68
CA THR A 28 -23.64 -25.80 4.30
C THR A 28 -22.71 -25.86 3.12
N LYS A 29 -23.01 -25.10 2.05
CA LYS A 29 -22.19 -25.11 0.85
C LYS A 29 -20.78 -24.55 1.13
N THR A 30 -20.68 -23.44 1.82
CA THR A 30 -19.39 -22.82 2.14
C THR A 30 -18.56 -23.73 3.04
N ASP A 31 -19.19 -24.34 4.05
CA ASP A 31 -18.50 -25.22 4.99
C ASP A 31 -17.96 -26.48 4.29
N SER A 32 -18.75 -27.05 3.36
CA SER A 32 -18.33 -28.21 2.53
C SER A 32 -17.19 -27.83 1.58
N ASP A 33 -17.32 -26.74 0.82
CA ASP A 33 -16.30 -26.28 -0.13
C ASP A 33 -14.95 -26.00 0.58
N MET A 34 -15.00 -25.42 1.80
CA MET A 34 -13.82 -25.17 2.62
C MET A 34 -13.17 -26.47 3.13
N ALA A 35 -13.97 -27.48 3.47
CA ALA A 35 -13.46 -28.78 3.89
C ALA A 35 -12.84 -29.55 2.72
N GLU A 36 -13.48 -29.56 1.55
CA GLU A 36 -12.95 -30.19 0.33
C GLU A 36 -11.61 -29.58 -0.09
N SER A 37 -11.45 -28.26 0.12
CA SER A 37 -10.19 -27.55 -0.10
C SER A 37 -9.13 -27.83 0.98
N GLY A 38 -9.50 -28.51 2.07
CA GLY A 38 -8.61 -28.87 3.17
C GLY A 38 -8.25 -27.69 4.08
N TYR A 39 -9.17 -26.76 4.28
CA TYR A 39 -8.99 -25.61 5.18
C TYR A 39 -9.54 -25.86 6.59
N LEU A 40 -10.44 -26.81 6.73
CA LEU A 40 -11.08 -27.16 8.01
C LEU A 40 -11.58 -28.60 7.99
N LEU A 41 -11.95 -29.13 9.15
CA LEU A 41 -12.66 -30.39 9.29
C LEU A 41 -14.16 -30.10 9.41
N PHE A 42 -14.94 -30.63 8.49
CA PHE A 42 -16.42 -30.50 8.49
C PHE A 42 -17.06 -31.75 8.98
N LEU A 43 -17.91 -31.68 10.02
CA LEU A 43 -18.62 -32.83 10.60
C LEU A 43 -20.02 -33.00 10.05
N GLY A 44 -20.53 -32.02 9.30
CA GLY A 44 -21.90 -32.06 8.79
C GLY A 44 -22.84 -31.07 9.48
N ARG A 45 -24.13 -31.24 9.26
CA ARG A 45 -25.19 -30.41 9.88
C ARG A 45 -25.42 -30.82 11.32
N SER A 46 -25.79 -29.89 12.17
CA SER A 46 -25.99 -30.09 13.61
C SER A 46 -26.95 -31.25 13.93
N GLU A 47 -27.97 -31.46 13.08
CA GLU A 47 -28.96 -32.53 13.28
C GLU A 47 -28.37 -33.92 13.00
N ALA A 48 -27.28 -34.02 12.25
CA ALA A 48 -26.64 -35.29 11.88
C ALA A 48 -25.36 -35.58 12.70
N VAL A 49 -24.86 -34.61 13.50
CA VAL A 49 -23.65 -34.81 14.31
C VAL A 49 -23.96 -35.44 15.64
N SER A 50 -23.40 -36.64 15.88
CA SER A 50 -23.49 -37.34 17.16
C SER A 50 -22.33 -36.96 18.10
N VAL A 51 -22.50 -37.25 19.39
CA VAL A 51 -21.42 -37.10 20.39
C VAL A 51 -20.20 -37.94 19.99
N ASP A 52 -20.41 -39.15 19.47
CA ASP A 52 -19.34 -40.05 19.06
C ASP A 52 -18.56 -39.49 17.87
N SER A 53 -19.26 -38.93 16.87
CA SER A 53 -18.58 -38.29 15.71
C SER A 53 -17.73 -37.10 16.13
N LEU A 54 -18.22 -36.29 17.06
CA LEU A 54 -17.46 -35.15 17.62
C LEU A 54 -16.27 -35.66 18.44
N TYR A 55 -16.44 -36.69 19.26
CA TYR A 55 -15.37 -37.30 20.04
C TYR A 55 -14.24 -37.80 19.15
N HIS A 56 -14.55 -38.57 18.10
CA HIS A 56 -13.56 -39.09 17.17
C HIS A 56 -12.82 -37.96 16.39
N ALA A 57 -13.52 -36.91 16.00
CA ALA A 57 -12.91 -35.77 15.35
C ALA A 57 -11.89 -35.06 16.25
N LEU A 58 -12.23 -34.88 17.54
CA LEU A 58 -11.33 -34.29 18.52
C LEU A 58 -10.15 -35.23 18.83
N GLU A 59 -10.37 -36.52 18.92
CA GLU A 59 -9.32 -37.51 19.12
C GLU A 59 -8.30 -37.48 17.99
N ILE A 60 -8.75 -37.46 16.71
CA ILE A 60 -7.87 -37.31 15.54
C ILE A 60 -7.10 -36.02 15.62
N ALA A 61 -7.74 -34.90 15.96
CA ALA A 61 -7.10 -33.61 16.06
C ALA A 61 -5.99 -33.58 17.13
N ILE A 62 -6.22 -34.22 18.28
CA ILE A 62 -5.25 -34.28 19.39
C ILE A 62 -4.09 -35.23 19.05
N GLN A 63 -4.39 -36.40 18.46
CA GLN A 63 -3.38 -37.42 18.15
C GLN A 63 -2.53 -37.06 16.90
N SER A 64 -3.00 -36.14 16.05
CA SER A 64 -2.35 -35.77 14.80
C SER A 64 -2.02 -34.28 14.71
N PRO A 65 -1.04 -33.76 15.45
CA PRO A 65 -0.69 -32.32 15.41
C PRO A 65 -0.33 -31.83 14.01
N TRP A 66 0.25 -32.69 13.16
CA TRP A 66 0.58 -32.35 11.78
C TRP A 66 -0.64 -32.06 10.91
N PHE A 67 -1.76 -32.70 11.20
CA PHE A 67 -3.01 -32.45 10.53
C PHE A 67 -3.51 -31.02 10.83
N LEU A 68 -3.44 -30.58 12.09
CA LEU A 68 -3.77 -29.23 12.51
C LEU A 68 -2.83 -28.20 11.89
N ILE A 69 -1.53 -28.49 11.86
CA ILE A 69 -0.53 -27.61 11.23
C ILE A 69 -0.80 -27.44 9.73
N SER A 70 -1.26 -28.49 9.04
CA SER A 70 -1.58 -28.42 7.61
C SER A 70 -2.74 -27.45 7.35
N PHE A 71 -3.78 -27.45 8.18
CA PHE A 71 -4.88 -26.49 8.10
C PHE A 71 -4.40 -25.07 8.36
N ALA A 72 -3.62 -24.85 9.41
CA ALA A 72 -3.06 -23.52 9.74
C ALA A 72 -2.24 -22.94 8.57
N ARG A 73 -1.39 -23.74 7.97
CA ARG A 73 -0.57 -23.31 6.81
C ARG A 73 -1.39 -22.98 5.58
N LYS A 74 -2.47 -23.73 5.32
CA LYS A 74 -3.36 -23.49 4.19
C LYS A 74 -4.26 -22.28 4.40
N THR A 75 -4.73 -22.04 5.62
CA THR A 75 -5.68 -20.97 5.91
C THR A 75 -5.02 -19.59 6.03
N LEU A 76 -3.75 -19.52 6.49
CA LEU A 76 -3.04 -18.26 6.69
C LEU A 76 -3.04 -17.32 5.47
N PRO A 77 -2.84 -17.78 4.22
CA PRO A 77 -2.85 -16.90 3.05
C PRO A 77 -4.25 -16.50 2.56
N LEU A 78 -5.33 -17.11 3.09
CA LEU A 78 -6.70 -16.85 2.60
C LEU A 78 -7.24 -15.48 2.99
N VAL A 79 -6.83 -14.96 4.15
CA VAL A 79 -7.38 -13.73 4.74
C VAL A 79 -6.27 -12.77 5.10
N ASP A 80 -6.21 -11.65 4.42
CA ASP A 80 -5.21 -10.59 4.64
C ASP A 80 -5.65 -9.53 5.67
N CYS A 81 -6.82 -9.68 6.29
CA CYS A 81 -7.43 -8.75 7.26
C CYS A 81 -7.62 -7.31 6.74
N LYS A 82 -7.60 -7.10 5.42
CA LYS A 82 -7.67 -5.77 4.80
C LYS A 82 -8.99 -5.50 4.07
N GLY A 83 -9.98 -6.39 4.19
CA GLY A 83 -11.27 -6.27 3.48
C GLY A 83 -12.00 -4.96 3.77
N ALA A 84 -12.18 -4.60 5.04
CA ALA A 84 -12.80 -3.33 5.43
C ALA A 84 -12.06 -2.11 4.87
N LYS A 85 -10.73 -2.17 4.84
CA LYS A 85 -9.92 -1.09 4.26
C LYS A 85 -10.14 -0.96 2.74
N ARG A 86 -10.22 -2.09 2.02
CA ARG A 86 -10.53 -2.07 0.57
C ARG A 86 -11.90 -1.46 0.30
N ILE A 87 -12.92 -1.88 1.05
CA ILE A 87 -14.27 -1.33 0.95
C ILE A 87 -14.27 0.17 1.23
N ALA A 88 -13.61 0.61 2.31
CA ALA A 88 -13.52 2.02 2.64
C ALA A 88 -12.82 2.85 1.53
N GLN A 89 -11.80 2.30 0.87
CA GLN A 89 -11.13 2.94 -0.25
C GLN A 89 -12.02 3.09 -1.49
N GLU A 90 -12.89 2.11 -1.74
CA GLU A 90 -13.87 2.16 -2.86
C GLU A 90 -15.03 3.12 -2.56
N LEU A 91 -15.52 3.12 -1.32
CA LEU A 91 -16.64 3.97 -0.90
C LEU A 91 -16.26 5.44 -0.69
N MET A 92 -14.99 5.71 -0.39
CA MET A 92 -14.46 7.05 -0.14
C MET A 92 -13.26 7.29 -1.08
N PRO A 93 -13.49 7.56 -2.36
CA PRO A 93 -12.41 7.91 -3.27
C PRO A 93 -11.69 9.13 -2.71
N LEU A 94 -10.37 9.03 -2.61
CA LEU A 94 -9.53 10.15 -2.17
C LEU A 94 -9.60 11.25 -3.24
N ASP A 95 -10.37 12.29 -3.00
CA ASP A 95 -10.43 13.46 -3.87
C ASP A 95 -9.18 14.33 -3.64
N ILE A 96 -8.08 13.90 -4.26
CA ILE A 96 -6.82 14.62 -4.22
C ILE A 96 -6.85 15.71 -5.28
N SER A 97 -6.83 16.96 -4.86
CA SER A 97 -6.56 18.12 -5.72
C SER A 97 -5.09 18.47 -5.73
N LEU A 98 -4.64 19.12 -6.82
CA LEU A 98 -3.28 19.64 -6.96
C LEU A 98 -3.34 21.14 -7.20
N ARG A 99 -2.59 21.90 -6.42
CA ARG A 99 -2.31 23.31 -6.68
C ARG A 99 -0.82 23.55 -6.87
N LYS A 100 -0.47 24.59 -7.62
CA LYS A 100 0.93 25.02 -7.70
C LYS A 100 1.39 25.53 -6.34
N ALA A 101 2.65 25.23 -6.01
CA ALA A 101 3.29 25.78 -4.82
C ALA A 101 3.55 27.28 -5.01
N THR A 102 3.48 28.02 -3.92
CA THR A 102 3.81 29.45 -3.82
C THR A 102 4.92 29.68 -2.80
N MET A 103 5.43 30.90 -2.68
CA MET A 103 6.43 31.22 -1.65
C MET A 103 5.93 30.97 -0.23
N ASP A 104 4.62 31.03 0.02
CA ASP A 104 4.02 30.75 1.32
C ASP A 104 4.21 29.30 1.76
N ASP A 105 4.44 28.39 0.79
CA ASP A 105 4.68 26.98 1.08
C ASP A 105 6.15 26.67 1.43
N CYS A 106 7.07 27.62 1.26
CA CYS A 106 8.52 27.42 1.39
C CYS A 106 8.90 26.76 2.72
N GLU A 107 8.43 27.31 3.84
CA GLU A 107 8.76 26.81 5.18
C GLU A 107 8.14 25.43 5.46
N ALA A 108 6.91 25.22 5.02
CA ALA A 108 6.22 23.95 5.18
C ALA A 108 6.93 22.83 4.40
N ILE A 109 7.25 23.07 3.12
CA ILE A 109 7.99 22.12 2.25
C ILE A 109 9.37 21.84 2.84
N TYR A 110 10.07 22.87 3.35
CA TYR A 110 11.36 22.72 4.04
C TYR A 110 11.23 21.74 5.24
N LYS A 111 10.25 21.94 6.11
CA LYS A 111 10.02 21.08 7.28
C LYS A 111 9.71 19.64 6.85
N TRP A 112 8.84 19.46 5.86
CA TRP A 112 8.47 18.13 5.37
C TRP A 112 9.63 17.40 4.69
N ARG A 113 10.42 18.11 3.89
CA ARG A 113 11.60 17.53 3.24
C ARG A 113 12.66 17.13 4.25
N ASN A 114 12.90 17.93 5.29
CA ASN A 114 13.90 17.66 6.31
C ASN A 114 13.44 16.69 7.41
N ALA A 115 12.17 16.32 7.46
CA ALA A 115 11.68 15.32 8.40
C ALA A 115 12.41 13.99 8.20
N GLU A 116 12.77 13.32 9.28
CA GLU A 116 13.49 12.04 9.25
C GLU A 116 12.78 10.99 8.41
N GLU A 117 11.45 10.95 8.51
CA GLU A 117 10.59 10.05 7.74
C GLU A 117 10.73 10.25 6.23
N THR A 118 10.85 11.49 5.76
CA THR A 118 11.06 11.81 4.33
C THR A 118 12.50 11.50 3.92
N ARG A 119 13.49 11.92 4.71
CA ARG A 119 14.91 11.76 4.41
C ARG A 119 15.34 10.31 4.26
N ARG A 120 14.74 9.38 4.99
CA ARG A 120 15.01 7.93 4.86
C ARG A 120 14.71 7.34 3.48
N HIS A 121 13.95 8.05 2.66
CA HIS A 121 13.43 7.54 1.40
C HIS A 121 13.81 8.37 0.17
N ILE A 122 14.76 9.29 0.32
CA ILE A 122 15.27 10.14 -0.78
C ILE A 122 16.77 9.90 -1.01
N PHE A 123 17.24 10.16 -2.24
CA PHE A 123 18.64 9.91 -2.65
C PHE A 123 19.66 10.75 -1.89
N TYR A 124 19.30 11.95 -1.45
CA TYR A 124 20.18 12.86 -0.72
C TYR A 124 19.59 13.12 0.67
N PRO A 125 19.89 12.25 1.65
CA PRO A 125 19.23 12.25 2.96
C PRO A 125 19.72 13.35 3.91
N GLU A 126 20.75 14.13 3.54
CA GLU A 126 21.32 15.19 4.36
C GLU A 126 20.26 16.27 4.65
N GLN A 127 20.36 16.86 5.82
CA GLN A 127 19.57 18.04 6.16
C GLN A 127 20.10 19.24 5.35
N ILE A 128 19.18 20.00 4.78
CA ILE A 128 19.50 21.28 4.14
C ILE A 128 19.13 22.43 5.08
N SER A 129 19.91 23.51 5.03
CA SER A 129 19.59 24.73 5.77
C SER A 129 18.39 25.45 5.14
N LEU A 130 17.68 26.23 5.95
CA LEU A 130 16.52 27.00 5.48
C LEU A 130 16.90 27.96 4.34
N ASP A 131 18.04 28.65 4.47
CA ASP A 131 18.50 29.61 3.45
C ASP A 131 18.77 28.94 2.10
N LYS A 132 19.46 27.79 2.10
CA LYS A 132 19.69 27.01 0.88
C LYS A 132 18.36 26.54 0.28
N HIS A 133 17.43 26.10 1.12
CA HIS A 133 16.11 25.66 0.66
C HIS A 133 15.33 26.81 0.04
N CYS A 134 15.26 27.96 0.70
CA CYS A 134 14.49 29.11 0.21
C CYS A 134 15.06 29.66 -1.10
N THR A 135 16.37 29.73 -1.22
CA THR A 135 17.02 30.14 -2.48
C THR A 135 16.66 29.18 -3.62
N TRP A 136 16.86 27.88 -3.42
CA TRP A 136 16.51 26.86 -4.40
C TRP A 136 15.02 26.87 -4.74
N PHE A 137 14.15 27.04 -3.75
CA PHE A 137 12.71 27.03 -3.93
C PHE A 137 12.23 28.23 -4.75
N MET A 138 12.73 29.42 -4.44
CA MET A 138 12.45 30.63 -5.19
C MET A 138 12.88 30.52 -6.66
N GLU A 139 14.08 29.97 -6.93
CA GLU A 139 14.56 29.71 -8.29
C GLU A 139 13.70 28.65 -9.00
N SER A 140 13.32 27.62 -8.28
CA SER A 140 12.45 26.55 -8.80
C SER A 140 11.08 27.07 -9.23
N LEU A 141 10.47 27.98 -8.47
CA LEU A 141 9.18 28.58 -8.81
C LEU A 141 9.23 29.46 -10.08
N LYS A 142 10.40 30.01 -10.41
CA LYS A 142 10.62 30.80 -11.65
C LYS A 142 10.87 29.91 -12.87
N ASN A 143 11.22 28.64 -12.66
CA ASN A 143 11.56 27.73 -13.75
C ASN A 143 10.29 27.08 -14.32
N TYR A 144 9.95 27.43 -15.57
CA TYR A 144 8.79 26.88 -16.26
C TYR A 144 8.85 25.35 -16.42
N TYR A 145 10.03 24.77 -16.56
CA TYR A 145 10.24 23.33 -16.71
C TYR A 145 10.35 22.58 -15.38
N ARG A 146 10.24 23.28 -14.25
CA ARG A 146 10.16 22.69 -12.92
C ARG A 146 8.84 23.06 -12.28
N GLN A 147 7.98 22.08 -12.08
CA GLN A 147 6.67 22.28 -11.48
C GLN A 147 6.63 21.64 -10.10
N ILE A 148 6.38 22.46 -9.09
CA ILE A 148 6.17 22.00 -7.71
C ILE A 148 4.70 22.15 -7.37
N LEU A 149 4.07 21.05 -6.99
CA LEU A 149 2.64 20.95 -6.72
C LEU A 149 2.42 20.46 -5.30
N ILE A 150 1.46 21.06 -4.61
CA ILE A 150 0.95 20.59 -3.33
C ILE A 150 -0.28 19.73 -3.60
N ALA A 151 -0.24 18.50 -3.13
CA ALA A 151 -1.40 17.62 -3.12
C ALA A 151 -2.21 17.87 -1.87
N GLU A 152 -3.51 18.12 -2.05
CA GLU A 152 -4.43 18.43 -0.97
C GLU A 152 -5.58 17.43 -0.95
N LEU A 153 -5.99 17.04 0.26
CA LEU A 153 -7.21 16.28 0.54
C LEU A 153 -8.11 17.17 1.42
N HIS A 154 -9.27 17.52 0.89
CA HIS A 154 -10.20 18.47 1.56
C HIS A 154 -9.52 19.78 2.01
N GLY A 155 -8.66 20.35 1.14
CA GLY A 155 -7.94 21.59 1.42
C GLY A 155 -6.77 21.46 2.41
N ARG A 156 -6.42 20.25 2.83
CA ARG A 156 -5.27 20.01 3.72
C ARG A 156 -4.12 19.39 2.93
N PRO A 157 -2.89 19.91 3.00
CA PRO A 157 -1.75 19.32 2.35
C PRO A 157 -1.50 17.87 2.82
N VAL A 158 -1.34 16.96 1.87
CA VAL A 158 -1.07 15.54 2.13
C VAL A 158 0.20 15.04 1.44
N GLY A 159 0.75 15.83 0.49
CA GLY A 159 1.99 15.47 -0.20
C GLY A 159 2.51 16.58 -1.08
N VAL A 160 3.74 16.41 -1.52
CA VAL A 160 4.42 17.30 -2.48
C VAL A 160 4.81 16.48 -3.70
N LEU A 161 4.53 17.02 -4.87
CA LEU A 161 4.85 16.46 -6.16
C LEU A 161 5.70 17.44 -6.95
N ARG A 162 6.83 17.00 -7.48
CA ARG A 162 7.67 17.81 -8.37
C ARG A 162 7.85 17.10 -9.70
N TYR A 163 7.75 17.87 -10.77
CA TYR A 163 8.17 17.47 -12.11
C TYR A 163 9.36 18.33 -12.55
N ASP A 164 10.42 17.67 -13.00
CA ASP A 164 11.49 18.27 -13.77
C ASP A 164 11.31 17.82 -15.22
N ILE A 165 11.06 18.76 -16.15
CA ILE A 165 10.65 18.50 -17.53
C ILE A 165 11.81 18.82 -18.48
N ASP A 166 12.13 17.87 -19.35
CA ASP A 166 13.13 18.02 -20.40
C ASP A 166 12.58 17.46 -21.71
N GLY A 167 12.17 18.35 -22.60
CA GLY A 167 11.51 17.97 -23.84
C GLY A 167 10.27 17.10 -23.62
N GLN A 168 10.31 15.87 -24.12
CA GLN A 168 9.19 14.90 -24.01
C GLN A 168 9.25 14.03 -22.76
N LEU A 169 10.25 14.24 -21.90
CA LEU A 169 10.44 13.50 -20.66
C LEU A 169 10.16 14.37 -19.45
N ALA A 170 9.44 13.85 -18.47
CA ALA A 170 9.31 14.43 -17.14
C ALA A 170 9.83 13.47 -16.08
N VAL A 171 10.67 13.95 -15.17
CA VAL A 171 11.10 13.21 -14.00
C VAL A 171 10.21 13.61 -12.82
N ILE A 172 9.53 12.61 -12.23
CA ILE A 172 8.65 12.81 -11.08
C ILE A 172 9.40 12.55 -9.77
N SER A 173 9.19 13.43 -8.80
CA SER A 173 9.60 13.24 -7.41
C SER A 173 8.40 13.49 -6.51
N ILE A 174 8.16 12.61 -5.55
CA ILE A 174 7.00 12.67 -4.66
C ILE A 174 7.37 12.26 -3.24
N TYR A 175 6.78 12.94 -2.27
CA TYR A 175 6.73 12.49 -0.87
C TYR A 175 5.43 12.94 -0.21
N ASN A 176 4.95 12.15 0.75
CA ASN A 176 3.80 12.53 1.56
C ASN A 176 4.22 13.51 2.66
N VAL A 177 3.28 14.34 3.13
CA VAL A 177 3.48 15.11 4.35
C VAL A 177 3.75 14.13 5.51
N PRO A 178 4.76 14.39 6.37
CA PRO A 178 5.09 13.52 7.49
C PRO A 178 3.87 13.20 8.37
N GLY A 179 3.76 11.92 8.78
CA GLY A 179 2.59 11.41 9.51
C GLY A 179 1.42 10.96 8.62
N ILE A 180 1.39 11.34 7.33
CA ILE A 180 0.33 10.92 6.39
C ILE A 180 0.71 9.60 5.74
N LYS A 181 0.06 8.50 6.16
CA LYS A 181 0.36 7.14 5.68
C LYS A 181 -0.90 6.35 5.36
N GLY A 182 -0.76 5.44 4.42
CA GLY A 182 -1.82 4.48 4.07
C GLY A 182 -2.84 5.01 3.09
N TYR A 183 -3.99 4.34 2.99
CA TYR A 183 -5.16 4.66 2.15
C TYR A 183 -4.87 4.89 0.65
N GLY A 184 -3.67 4.53 0.14
CA GLY A 184 -3.34 4.73 -1.27
C GLY A 184 -3.05 6.19 -1.68
N ILE A 185 -2.82 7.10 -0.71
CA ILE A 185 -2.59 8.54 -0.94
C ILE A 185 -1.48 8.76 -1.97
N GLY A 186 -0.31 8.11 -1.82
CA GLY A 186 0.79 8.23 -2.77
C GLY A 186 0.40 7.83 -4.20
N THR A 187 -0.33 6.74 -4.37
CA THR A 187 -0.85 6.29 -5.67
C THR A 187 -1.82 7.32 -6.27
N GLN A 188 -2.71 7.89 -5.47
CA GLN A 188 -3.65 8.90 -5.95
C GLN A 188 -2.94 10.22 -6.31
N ILE A 189 -1.94 10.65 -5.56
CA ILE A 189 -1.12 11.82 -5.90
C ILE A 189 -0.44 11.60 -7.26
N ILE A 190 0.15 10.41 -7.50
CA ILE A 190 0.80 10.07 -8.77
C ILE A 190 -0.23 10.11 -9.91
N ASN A 191 -1.40 9.48 -9.75
CA ASN A 191 -2.44 9.46 -10.76
C ASN A 191 -2.96 10.86 -11.10
N THR A 192 -3.25 11.67 -10.07
CA THR A 192 -3.71 13.05 -10.25
C THR A 192 -2.62 13.91 -10.88
N GLY A 193 -1.36 13.70 -10.49
CA GLY A 193 -0.19 14.36 -11.07
C GLY A 193 -0.01 14.03 -12.56
N SER A 194 -0.15 12.76 -12.93
CA SER A 194 -0.05 12.34 -14.35
C SER A 194 -1.16 12.97 -15.21
N LYS A 195 -2.39 13.10 -14.68
CA LYS A 195 -3.48 13.80 -15.36
C LYS A 195 -3.19 15.30 -15.48
N TRP A 196 -2.67 15.91 -14.42
CA TRP A 196 -2.26 17.31 -14.39
C TRP A 196 -1.16 17.57 -15.43
N LEU A 197 -0.12 16.74 -15.49
CA LEU A 197 0.99 16.89 -16.43
C LEU A 197 0.51 16.81 -17.89
N ARG A 198 -0.31 15.83 -18.23
CA ARG A 198 -0.90 15.69 -19.59
C ARG A 198 -1.69 16.91 -20.01
N ARG A 199 -2.38 17.56 -19.07
CA ARG A 199 -3.21 18.75 -19.34
C ARG A 199 -2.35 20.00 -19.61
N TYR A 200 -1.27 20.18 -18.84
CA TYR A 200 -0.48 21.42 -18.88
C TYR A 200 0.81 21.31 -19.71
N PHE A 201 1.26 20.09 -19.98
CA PHE A 201 2.45 19.77 -20.77
C PHE A 201 2.14 18.62 -21.73
N PRO A 202 1.31 18.87 -22.77
CA PRO A 202 0.84 17.81 -23.69
C PRO A 202 1.97 17.16 -24.50
N ASP A 203 3.10 17.84 -24.69
CA ASP A 203 4.25 17.32 -25.41
C ASP A 203 5.08 16.31 -24.60
N VAL A 204 4.79 16.16 -23.30
CA VAL A 204 5.45 15.15 -22.46
C VAL A 204 4.80 13.78 -22.71
N HIS A 205 5.59 12.85 -23.25
CA HIS A 205 5.13 11.49 -23.58
C HIS A 205 5.62 10.43 -22.61
N LYS A 206 6.60 10.76 -21.77
CA LYS A 206 7.21 9.83 -20.81
C LYS A 206 7.35 10.47 -19.44
N ILE A 207 6.94 9.73 -18.39
CA ILE A 207 7.20 10.10 -16.99
C ILE A 207 8.14 9.05 -16.40
N GLN A 208 9.24 9.49 -15.81
CA GLN A 208 10.22 8.63 -15.16
C GLN A 208 10.28 8.93 -13.67
N ALA A 209 10.27 7.89 -12.84
CA ALA A 209 10.51 7.99 -11.41
C ALA A 209 11.81 7.27 -11.04
N LYS A 210 12.63 7.89 -10.18
CA LYS A 210 13.77 7.23 -9.54
C LYS A 210 13.35 6.86 -8.11
N VAL A 211 13.49 5.59 -7.75
CA VAL A 211 13.09 5.07 -6.45
C VAL A 211 14.21 4.22 -5.87
N LEU A 212 14.58 4.48 -4.61
CA LEU A 212 15.58 3.66 -3.91
C LEU A 212 15.14 2.19 -3.85
N PRO A 213 16.05 1.22 -4.04
CA PRO A 213 15.73 -0.21 -4.03
C PRO A 213 14.96 -0.68 -2.80
N GLU A 214 15.29 -0.15 -1.63
CA GLU A 214 14.69 -0.46 -0.34
C GLU A 214 13.34 0.24 -0.10
N ASN A 215 12.96 1.23 -0.90
CA ASN A 215 11.70 1.95 -0.76
C ASN A 215 10.52 1.18 -1.39
N VAL A 216 10.18 0.06 -0.75
CA VAL A 216 9.09 -0.85 -1.21
C VAL A 216 7.74 -0.14 -1.28
N VAL A 217 7.50 0.83 -0.38
CA VAL A 217 6.23 1.57 -0.34
C VAL A 217 6.06 2.43 -1.59
N SER A 218 7.11 3.16 -1.98
CA SER A 218 7.11 3.98 -3.19
C SER A 218 7.00 3.13 -4.45
N LYS A 219 7.75 2.01 -4.54
CA LYS A 219 7.63 1.06 -5.66
C LYS A 219 6.19 0.58 -5.85
N LYS A 220 5.54 0.13 -4.76
CA LYS A 220 4.12 -0.28 -4.81
C LYS A 220 3.19 0.86 -5.25
N ALA A 221 3.45 2.10 -4.82
CA ALA A 221 2.63 3.23 -5.20
C ALA A 221 2.73 3.52 -6.70
N PHE A 222 3.93 3.48 -7.29
CA PHE A 222 4.14 3.65 -8.73
C PHE A 222 3.54 2.51 -9.55
N VAL A 223 3.76 1.25 -9.16
CA VAL A 223 3.15 0.08 -9.83
C VAL A 223 1.62 0.17 -9.80
N ASN A 224 1.01 0.50 -8.66
CA ASN A 224 -0.43 0.68 -8.54
C ASN A 224 -0.96 1.88 -9.36
N ALA A 225 -0.11 2.85 -9.68
CA ALA A 225 -0.42 3.97 -10.56
C ALA A 225 -0.18 3.65 -12.07
N GLY A 226 0.17 2.40 -12.41
CA GLY A 226 0.36 1.94 -13.78
C GLY A 226 1.77 2.17 -14.34
N TYR A 227 2.75 2.49 -13.49
CA TYR A 227 4.16 2.57 -13.92
C TYR A 227 4.77 1.18 -13.99
N VAL A 228 5.67 0.99 -14.96
CA VAL A 228 6.41 -0.25 -15.18
C VAL A 228 7.86 -0.06 -14.73
N GLU A 229 8.41 -1.00 -13.98
CA GLU A 229 9.81 -1.00 -13.57
C GLU A 229 10.71 -1.28 -14.79
N HIS A 230 11.62 -0.37 -15.13
CA HIS A 230 12.35 -0.43 -16.40
C HIS A 230 13.86 -0.61 -16.26
N HIS A 231 14.51 -0.17 -15.18
CA HIS A 231 15.98 -0.19 -15.05
C HIS A 231 16.44 -0.40 -13.60
N ILE A 232 17.56 -1.14 -13.47
CA ILE A 232 18.44 -1.12 -12.30
C ILE A 232 19.59 -0.17 -12.66
N THR A 233 19.80 0.88 -11.87
CA THR A 233 20.94 1.80 -12.03
C THR A 233 22.05 1.36 -11.09
N PHE A 234 23.26 1.15 -11.60
CA PHE A 234 24.47 0.95 -10.81
C PHE A 234 25.23 2.28 -10.77
N GLU A 235 25.65 2.71 -9.58
CA GLU A 235 26.45 3.90 -9.38
C GLU A 235 27.78 3.50 -8.71
N GLU A 236 28.90 3.93 -9.27
CA GLU A 236 30.19 3.86 -8.61
C GLU A 236 30.53 5.27 -8.10
N VAL A 237 30.83 5.37 -6.82
CA VAL A 237 31.31 6.62 -6.22
C VAL A 237 32.83 6.61 -6.27
N LEU A 238 33.38 7.41 -7.18
CA LEU A 238 34.82 7.66 -7.21
C LEU A 238 35.15 8.62 -6.07
N LEU A 239 35.77 8.10 -5.00
CA LEU A 239 36.35 8.94 -3.95
C LEU A 239 37.65 9.50 -4.51
N ASP A 240 37.81 10.81 -4.52
CA ASP A 240 39.12 11.43 -4.78
C ASP A 240 40.10 10.88 -3.77
N GLU A 241 41.19 10.28 -4.26
CA GLU A 241 42.32 9.86 -3.41
C GLU A 241 42.85 11.08 -2.66
N LEU A 242 42.88 10.99 -1.31
CA LEU A 242 43.45 12.00 -0.42
C LEU A 242 44.96 12.11 -0.57
#